data_f88ba171a0781d09d561337c49b29061
#
_entry.id   f88ba171a0781d09d561337c49b29061
#
_cell.length_a   1.000
_cell.length_b   1.000
_cell.length_c   1.000
_cell.angle_alpha   90.00
_cell.angle_beta   90.00
_cell.angle_gamma   90.00
#
_symmetry.space_group_name_H-M   'P 1'
#
loop_
_entity.id
_entity.type
_entity.pdbx_description
1 polymer ?
#
loop_
_entity_poly.entity_id
_entity_poly.type
_entity_poly.pdbx_seq_one_letter_code
_entity_poly.pdbx_strand_id
1 'polypeptide(L)'
;MKRYGWLVMLTGMALSHGALAKDTIDFMFPAPVDGKLTTEMTRVIREYNQSQDQVEVRGIFTGNYDTTKMKAESAAKAGSPPALVIMSANFTVDLALKNEILPMDELFKFAPQKQSATDFLQKNFFPAVQQNAQVMGQTYAIPFHNSTPILYYNKDMFARAGISHPPRDWAELVADAKKLTDKNTGQWGIMIPSTNDDYGGWMLSALTHANGGNFNNAAYPGEVYYNSASTRGALQFWQNLVYRDEVMPAGVLNSKQIGAAFFSGKLGMALLSTGALGYMRENSRDFTLEVAMLPAKERQAVIIGGASLVSFKGISEAQKEAAYRFMTYLVSPEVNGAWSRFTGYFAPRMAAYDTPEMKAYLAQDPRAAVALQQLQYAYPWYATYETVAVRQAIENQLASLVTDKSRKVDDAARDAQQEADGLMKPYVDQTALKLP
;
A
#
# COMPACT_ATOMS: atom_id res chain seq x y z
N MET A 1 24.97 20.61 87.30
CA MET A 1 25.30 21.09 85.97
C MET A 1 24.56 20.19 84.96
N LYS A 2 23.48 20.67 84.37
CA LYS A 2 22.61 19.93 83.44
C LYS A 2 22.97 20.40 82.01
N ARG A 3 23.40 19.43 81.13
CA ARG A 3 23.65 19.68 79.70
C ARG A 3 22.39 19.31 78.96
N TYR A 4 21.79 20.26 78.28
CA TYR A 4 20.71 20.06 77.28
C TYR A 4 21.32 19.79 75.91
N GLY A 5 21.07 18.58 75.35
CA GLY A 5 21.38 18.26 73.92
C GLY A 5 20.21 18.68 73.04
N TRP A 6 20.50 19.51 72.04
CA TRP A 6 19.55 19.85 70.97
C TRP A 6 19.58 18.82 69.88
N LEU A 7 18.45 18.15 69.67
CA LEU A 7 18.24 17.22 68.54
C LEU A 7 17.73 18.08 67.34
N VAL A 8 18.53 18.22 66.31
CA VAL A 8 18.10 18.81 65.03
C VAL A 8 17.46 17.73 64.19
N MET A 9 16.14 17.74 64.06
CA MET A 9 15.42 16.91 63.05
C MET A 9 15.58 17.55 61.67
N LEU A 10 16.37 16.94 60.79
CA LEU A 10 16.37 17.22 59.34
C LEU A 10 15.16 16.50 58.73
N THR A 11 14.08 17.25 58.46
CA THR A 11 12.99 16.79 57.59
C THR A 11 13.46 16.81 56.11
N GLY A 12 13.86 15.65 55.61
CA GLY A 12 14.11 15.45 54.16
C GLY A 12 12.76 15.52 53.41
N MET A 13 12.52 16.62 52.71
CA MET A 13 11.48 16.65 51.65
C MET A 13 11.92 15.75 50.51
N ALA A 14 11.36 14.53 50.46
CA ALA A 14 11.39 13.68 49.28
C ALA A 14 10.48 14.37 48.23
N LEU A 15 11.08 15.04 47.27
CA LEU A 15 10.43 15.41 46.02
C LEU A 15 10.04 14.13 45.28
N SER A 16 8.81 13.65 45.53
CA SER A 16 8.20 12.64 44.69
C SER A 16 8.02 13.27 43.31
N HIS A 17 8.91 12.99 42.37
CA HIS A 17 8.62 13.19 40.94
C HIS A 17 7.49 12.23 40.64
N GLY A 18 6.26 12.71 40.67
CA GLY A 18 5.11 11.99 40.12
C GLY A 18 5.43 11.71 38.65
N ALA A 19 5.67 10.47 38.31
CA ALA A 19 5.73 10.07 36.91
C ALA A 19 4.36 10.46 36.31
N LEU A 20 4.35 11.49 35.44
CA LEU A 20 3.18 11.80 34.64
C LEU A 20 2.83 10.53 33.86
N ALA A 21 1.57 10.10 33.96
CA ALA A 21 1.12 8.96 33.17
C ALA A 21 1.30 9.28 31.68
N LYS A 22 1.89 8.35 30.94
CA LYS A 22 2.04 8.51 29.48
C LYS A 22 0.67 8.61 28.81
N ASP A 23 0.54 9.50 27.83
CA ASP A 23 -0.62 9.52 26.96
C ASP A 23 -0.64 8.24 26.13
N THR A 24 -1.70 7.45 26.24
CA THR A 24 -1.81 6.18 25.51
C THR A 24 -2.65 6.36 24.25
N ILE A 25 -2.13 5.88 23.11
CA ILE A 25 -2.86 5.86 21.85
C ILE A 25 -2.91 4.46 21.24
N ASP A 26 -4.03 4.15 20.60
CA ASP A 26 -4.18 2.97 19.76
C ASP A 26 -3.71 3.27 18.35
N PHE A 27 -2.82 2.42 17.85
CA PHE A 27 -2.29 2.45 16.51
C PHE A 27 -2.63 1.15 15.79
N MET A 28 -3.54 1.23 14.80
CA MET A 28 -3.93 0.08 13.99
C MET A 28 -3.07 -0.03 12.73
N PHE A 29 -2.59 -1.25 12.45
CA PHE A 29 -1.75 -1.47 11.27
C PHE A 29 -2.01 -2.82 10.59
N PRO A 30 -1.97 -2.89 9.24
CA PRO A 30 -2.08 -4.11 8.45
C PRO A 30 -0.73 -4.77 8.19
N ALA A 31 -0.78 -6.00 7.63
CA ALA A 31 0.31 -6.64 6.92
C ALA A 31 -0.20 -7.07 5.53
N PRO A 32 -0.20 -6.16 4.54
CA PRO A 32 -0.87 -6.39 3.25
C PRO A 32 -0.04 -7.23 2.26
N VAL A 33 1.22 -7.48 2.54
CA VAL A 33 2.10 -8.38 1.77
C VAL A 33 2.71 -9.42 2.68
N ASP A 34 3.17 -10.52 2.10
CA ASP A 34 3.83 -11.58 2.85
C ASP A 34 5.18 -11.12 3.42
N GLY A 35 5.62 -11.74 4.50
CA GLY A 35 6.87 -11.44 5.19
C GLY A 35 6.71 -11.09 6.66
N LYS A 36 7.72 -10.42 7.22
CA LYS A 36 7.83 -10.14 8.66
C LYS A 36 7.34 -8.73 9.05
N LEU A 37 6.35 -8.18 8.32
CA LEU A 37 5.92 -6.79 8.52
C LEU A 37 5.41 -6.54 9.95
N THR A 38 4.63 -7.47 10.49
CA THR A 38 4.10 -7.35 11.87
C THR A 38 5.23 -7.34 12.90
N THR A 39 6.23 -8.20 12.73
CA THR A 39 7.40 -8.24 13.63
C THR A 39 8.18 -6.92 13.57
N GLU A 40 8.41 -6.40 12.37
CA GLU A 40 9.13 -5.14 12.17
C GLU A 40 8.36 -3.94 12.73
N MET A 41 7.06 -3.86 12.49
CA MET A 41 6.24 -2.78 13.06
C MET A 41 6.23 -2.84 14.60
N THR A 42 6.14 -4.04 15.18
CA THR A 42 6.23 -4.22 16.64
C THR A 42 7.59 -3.74 17.17
N ARG A 43 8.68 -3.97 16.43
CA ARG A 43 10.01 -3.46 16.77
C ARG A 43 10.04 -1.93 16.75
N VAL A 44 9.52 -1.31 15.69
CA VAL A 44 9.46 0.15 15.52
C VAL A 44 8.65 0.81 16.65
N ILE A 45 7.48 0.25 16.99
CA ILE A 45 6.65 0.74 18.11
C ILE A 45 7.41 0.63 19.45
N ARG A 46 8.04 -0.49 19.70
CA ARG A 46 8.83 -0.69 20.93
C ARG A 46 9.97 0.32 21.05
N GLU A 47 10.70 0.56 19.97
CA GLU A 47 11.79 1.54 19.94
C GLU A 47 11.29 2.96 20.21
N TYR A 48 10.16 3.34 19.61
CA TYR A 48 9.52 4.62 19.92
C TYR A 48 9.16 4.72 21.40
N ASN A 49 8.46 3.73 21.94
CA ASN A 49 8.02 3.72 23.34
C ASN A 49 9.19 3.76 24.33
N GLN A 50 10.37 3.20 23.96
CA GLN A 50 11.59 3.23 24.77
C GLN A 50 12.39 4.52 24.63
N SER A 51 12.22 5.26 23.53
CA SER A 51 13.00 6.47 23.24
C SER A 51 12.48 7.72 23.97
N GLN A 52 11.30 7.65 24.55
CA GLN A 52 10.64 8.77 25.24
C GLN A 52 9.65 8.26 26.30
N ASP A 53 9.19 9.14 27.20
CA ASP A 53 8.33 8.82 28.34
C ASP A 53 6.97 9.58 28.35
N GLN A 54 6.65 10.25 27.26
CA GLN A 54 5.43 11.07 27.13
C GLN A 54 4.26 10.29 26.52
N VAL A 55 4.53 9.40 25.56
CA VAL A 55 3.51 8.66 24.80
C VAL A 55 3.74 7.16 24.91
N GLU A 56 2.65 6.41 25.10
CA GLU A 56 2.62 4.96 24.95
C GLU A 56 1.78 4.57 23.74
N VAL A 57 2.40 3.98 22.72
CA VAL A 57 1.72 3.49 21.53
C VAL A 57 1.38 2.02 21.72
N ARG A 58 0.10 1.69 21.67
CA ARG A 58 -0.40 0.31 21.63
C ARG A 58 -0.63 -0.09 20.18
N GLY A 59 0.24 -0.93 19.63
CA GLY A 59 0.10 -1.46 18.28
C GLY A 59 -0.95 -2.56 18.20
N ILE A 60 -1.91 -2.41 17.28
CA ILE A 60 -3.00 -3.37 17.03
C ILE A 60 -2.89 -3.87 15.60
N PHE A 61 -2.45 -5.11 15.44
CA PHE A 61 -2.45 -5.78 14.15
C PHE A 61 -3.89 -6.10 13.70
N THR A 62 -4.25 -5.73 12.49
CA THR A 62 -5.63 -5.78 12.00
C THR A 62 -5.87 -6.70 10.82
N GLY A 63 -4.84 -7.24 10.20
CA GLY A 63 -4.93 -8.11 9.02
C GLY A 63 -4.51 -7.40 7.73
N ASN A 64 -5.33 -7.44 6.68
CA ASN A 64 -5.12 -6.70 5.44
C ASN A 64 -5.76 -5.30 5.49
N TYR A 65 -5.68 -4.53 4.39
CA TYR A 65 -6.21 -3.17 4.33
C TYR A 65 -7.74 -3.11 4.54
N ASP A 66 -8.51 -3.97 3.87
CA ASP A 66 -9.98 -4.00 3.99
C ASP A 66 -10.43 -4.30 5.42
N THR A 67 -9.80 -5.28 6.05
CA THR A 67 -10.05 -5.64 7.46
C THR A 67 -9.66 -4.50 8.40
N THR A 68 -8.58 -3.77 8.09
CA THR A 68 -8.14 -2.61 8.87
C THR A 68 -9.18 -1.49 8.81
N LYS A 69 -9.67 -1.16 7.61
CA LYS A 69 -10.74 -0.16 7.44
C LYS A 69 -11.98 -0.53 8.24
N MET A 70 -12.48 -1.75 8.06
CA MET A 70 -13.67 -2.24 8.77
C MET A 70 -13.51 -2.18 10.30
N LYS A 71 -12.36 -2.59 10.84
CA LYS A 71 -12.09 -2.57 12.29
C LYS A 71 -11.97 -1.16 12.83
N ALA A 72 -11.31 -0.25 12.09
CA ALA A 72 -11.16 1.14 12.51
C ALA A 72 -12.51 1.88 12.51
N GLU A 73 -13.33 1.71 11.48
CA GLU A 73 -14.70 2.24 11.41
C GLU A 73 -15.59 1.68 12.54
N SER A 74 -15.48 0.37 12.80
CA SER A 74 -16.24 -0.28 13.88
C SER A 74 -15.84 0.25 15.25
N ALA A 75 -14.54 0.42 15.52
CA ALA A 75 -14.03 0.97 16.77
C ALA A 75 -14.48 2.43 16.96
N ALA A 76 -14.44 3.24 15.89
CA ALA A 76 -14.91 4.63 15.91
C ALA A 76 -16.42 4.71 16.21
N LYS A 77 -17.24 3.86 15.58
CA LYS A 77 -18.70 3.77 15.86
C LYS A 77 -18.99 3.32 17.28
N ALA A 78 -18.12 2.50 17.88
CA ALA A 78 -18.24 2.06 19.27
C ALA A 78 -17.72 3.09 20.29
N GLY A 79 -17.29 4.28 19.85
CA GLY A 79 -16.80 5.35 20.74
C GLY A 79 -15.35 5.19 21.18
N SER A 80 -14.58 4.31 20.53
CA SER A 80 -13.15 4.07 20.80
C SER A 80 -12.32 4.21 19.51
N PRO A 81 -12.34 5.40 18.86
CA PRO A 81 -11.63 5.60 17.61
C PRO A 81 -10.13 5.43 17.77
N PRO A 82 -9.44 4.75 16.83
CA PRO A 82 -7.98 4.68 16.84
C PRO A 82 -7.38 6.06 16.56
N ALA A 83 -6.33 6.40 17.30
CA ALA A 83 -5.68 7.71 17.16
C ALA A 83 -4.85 7.81 15.86
N LEU A 84 -4.27 6.70 15.43
CA LEU A 84 -3.52 6.62 14.17
C LEU A 84 -3.73 5.25 13.52
N VAL A 85 -3.85 5.24 12.20
CA VAL A 85 -4.06 4.00 11.42
C VAL A 85 -3.22 4.04 10.16
N ILE A 86 -2.55 2.92 9.84
CA ILE A 86 -2.02 2.70 8.49
C ILE A 86 -3.18 2.21 7.61
N MET A 87 -3.56 3.01 6.64
CA MET A 87 -4.70 2.78 5.77
C MET A 87 -4.26 2.76 4.31
N SER A 88 -4.82 1.87 3.48
CA SER A 88 -4.56 1.92 2.03
C SER A 88 -4.81 3.34 1.51
N ALA A 89 -3.88 3.84 0.69
CA ALA A 89 -3.87 5.25 0.29
C ALA A 89 -5.18 5.69 -0.41
N ASN A 90 -5.82 4.76 -1.14
CA ASN A 90 -7.09 5.02 -1.86
C ASN A 90 -8.31 5.09 -0.92
N PHE A 91 -8.23 4.64 0.34
CA PHE A 91 -9.35 4.74 1.28
C PHE A 91 -9.50 6.13 1.90
N THR A 92 -8.46 6.95 1.82
CA THR A 92 -8.48 8.31 2.38
C THR A 92 -9.64 9.14 1.84
N VAL A 93 -9.90 9.06 0.53
CA VAL A 93 -11.00 9.80 -0.11
C VAL A 93 -12.36 9.38 0.44
N ASP A 94 -12.64 8.07 0.47
CA ASP A 94 -13.90 7.53 0.99
C ASP A 94 -14.13 7.91 2.46
N LEU A 95 -13.12 7.73 3.31
CA LEU A 95 -13.19 8.08 4.73
C LEU A 95 -13.38 9.58 4.96
N ALA A 96 -12.74 10.43 4.16
CA ALA A 96 -12.89 11.89 4.24
C ALA A 96 -14.28 12.32 3.77
N LEU A 97 -14.80 11.77 2.65
CA LEU A 97 -16.16 12.05 2.14
C LEU A 97 -17.24 11.63 3.15
N LYS A 98 -17.02 10.54 3.87
CA LYS A 98 -17.91 10.06 4.96
C LYS A 98 -17.69 10.82 6.28
N ASN A 99 -16.76 11.78 6.32
CA ASN A 99 -16.46 12.59 7.50
C ASN A 99 -15.98 11.77 8.71
N GLU A 100 -15.29 10.65 8.48
CA GLU A 100 -14.85 9.71 9.52
C GLU A 100 -13.45 10.01 10.06
N ILE A 101 -12.59 10.64 9.25
CA ILE A 101 -11.21 10.98 9.60
C ILE A 101 -11.01 12.49 9.78
N LEU A 102 -9.97 12.83 10.53
CA LEU A 102 -9.58 14.22 10.78
C LEU A 102 -8.77 14.77 9.59
N PRO A 103 -8.96 16.05 9.23
CA PRO A 103 -7.93 16.77 8.48
C PRO A 103 -6.62 16.72 9.27
N MET A 104 -5.50 16.50 8.58
CA MET A 104 -4.18 16.39 9.23
C MET A 104 -3.76 17.70 9.94
N ASP A 105 -4.28 18.85 9.55
CA ASP A 105 -4.02 20.10 10.25
C ASP A 105 -4.48 20.07 11.72
N GLU A 106 -5.44 19.20 12.09
CA GLU A 106 -5.82 18.95 13.48
C GLU A 106 -4.69 18.34 14.32
N LEU A 107 -3.79 17.57 13.68
CA LEU A 107 -2.59 17.04 14.30
C LEU A 107 -1.42 18.04 14.16
N PHE A 108 -1.32 18.70 13.01
CA PHE A 108 -0.23 19.66 12.71
C PHE A 108 -0.28 20.96 13.52
N LYS A 109 -1.38 21.25 14.25
CA LYS A 109 -1.39 22.34 15.23
C LYS A 109 -0.34 22.19 16.34
N PHE A 110 0.15 20.95 16.57
CA PHE A 110 1.25 20.65 17.48
C PHE A 110 2.62 20.70 16.80
N ALA A 111 2.67 20.99 15.49
CA ALA A 111 3.93 21.11 14.75
C ALA A 111 4.77 22.30 15.24
N PRO A 112 6.09 22.14 15.37
CA PRO A 112 6.99 23.27 15.52
C PRO A 112 6.79 24.26 14.36
N GLN A 113 6.87 25.58 14.66
CA GLN A 113 6.77 26.64 13.64
C GLN A 113 5.41 26.73 12.91
N LYS A 114 4.34 26.12 13.44
CA LYS A 114 2.99 26.16 12.85
C LYS A 114 2.96 25.73 11.37
N GLN A 115 3.76 24.74 11.01
CA GLN A 115 3.75 24.16 9.67
C GLN A 115 2.40 23.50 9.39
N SER A 116 1.77 23.78 8.23
CA SER A 116 0.56 23.06 7.81
C SER A 116 0.88 21.63 7.33
N ALA A 117 -0.10 20.75 7.41
CA ALA A 117 0.01 19.39 6.89
C ALA A 117 0.28 19.39 5.37
N THR A 118 -0.34 20.30 4.64
CA THR A 118 -0.15 20.45 3.20
C THR A 118 1.28 20.89 2.86
N ASP A 119 1.81 21.88 3.56
CA ASP A 119 3.22 22.29 3.38
C ASP A 119 4.19 21.16 3.70
N PHE A 120 3.91 20.40 4.77
CA PHE A 120 4.72 19.26 5.16
C PHE A 120 4.70 18.18 4.08
N LEU A 121 3.51 17.84 3.56
CA LEU A 121 3.33 16.86 2.48
C LEU A 121 4.08 17.29 1.22
N GLN A 122 3.85 18.50 0.73
CA GLN A 122 4.41 18.98 -0.54
C GLN A 122 5.94 19.09 -0.52
N LYS A 123 6.52 19.52 0.59
CA LYS A 123 7.97 19.74 0.72
C LYS A 123 8.76 18.46 0.94
N ASN A 124 8.14 17.41 1.44
CA ASN A 124 8.87 16.26 1.98
C ASN A 124 8.60 14.93 1.27
N PHE A 125 7.56 14.84 0.46
CA PHE A 125 7.15 13.58 -0.17
C PHE A 125 7.17 13.68 -1.68
N PHE A 126 7.40 12.55 -2.36
CA PHE A 126 7.35 12.51 -3.82
C PHE A 126 5.98 12.99 -4.35
N PRO A 127 5.92 13.80 -5.41
CA PRO A 127 4.65 14.27 -5.99
C PRO A 127 3.69 13.13 -6.33
N ALA A 128 4.20 11.99 -6.80
CA ALA A 128 3.41 10.83 -7.21
C ALA A 128 2.56 10.21 -6.08
N VAL A 129 2.91 10.44 -4.80
CA VAL A 129 2.18 9.88 -3.64
C VAL A 129 1.24 10.88 -2.97
N GLN A 130 1.21 12.15 -3.41
CA GLN A 130 0.49 13.21 -2.70
C GLN A 130 -1.00 13.24 -3.02
N GLN A 131 -1.41 12.81 -4.21
CA GLN A 131 -2.77 13.00 -4.70
C GLN A 131 -3.81 12.34 -3.78
N ASN A 132 -3.62 11.07 -3.40
CA ASN A 132 -4.57 10.36 -2.53
C ASN A 132 -4.50 10.80 -1.06
N ALA A 133 -3.53 11.62 -0.68
CA ALA A 133 -3.45 12.20 0.65
C ALA A 133 -4.34 13.45 0.81
N GLN A 134 -4.87 13.99 -0.29
CA GLN A 134 -5.64 15.24 -0.33
C GLN A 134 -7.05 15.02 -0.87
N VAL A 135 -8.02 15.67 -0.25
CA VAL A 135 -9.43 15.67 -0.65
C VAL A 135 -9.93 17.11 -0.62
N MET A 136 -10.47 17.60 -1.74
CA MET A 136 -10.97 18.99 -1.88
C MET A 136 -9.96 20.04 -1.39
N GLY A 137 -8.67 19.85 -1.71
CA GLY A 137 -7.61 20.78 -1.35
C GLY A 137 -7.13 20.71 0.10
N GLN A 138 -7.67 19.81 0.92
CA GLN A 138 -7.27 19.61 2.32
C GLN A 138 -6.52 18.27 2.47
N THR A 139 -5.46 18.25 3.27
CA THR A 139 -4.67 17.05 3.56
C THR A 139 -5.33 16.23 4.66
N TYR A 140 -5.65 14.96 4.37
CA TYR A 140 -6.26 14.01 5.29
C TYR A 140 -5.34 12.84 5.66
N ALA A 141 -4.22 12.68 4.96
CA ALA A 141 -3.31 11.57 5.19
C ALA A 141 -1.84 12.00 5.00
N ILE A 142 -0.93 11.27 5.63
CA ILE A 142 0.52 11.40 5.39
C ILE A 142 1.03 10.07 4.83
N PRO A 143 1.64 10.03 3.63
CA PRO A 143 2.18 8.79 3.05
C PRO A 143 3.20 8.13 3.97
N PHE A 144 3.10 6.81 4.16
CA PHE A 144 4.01 6.07 5.05
C PHE A 144 4.87 5.05 4.30
N HIS A 145 4.26 4.18 3.50
CA HIS A 145 4.97 3.26 2.63
C HIS A 145 4.22 3.12 1.31
N ASN A 146 4.93 3.20 0.22
CA ASN A 146 4.31 3.11 -1.09
C ASN A 146 4.97 2.03 -1.94
N SER A 147 4.24 1.56 -2.94
CA SER A 147 4.67 0.51 -3.83
C SER A 147 4.25 0.79 -5.27
N THR A 148 4.89 0.10 -6.18
CA THR A 148 4.44 -0.06 -7.56
C THR A 148 4.42 -1.54 -7.91
N PRO A 149 3.62 -1.99 -8.88
CA PRO A 149 3.78 -3.33 -9.42
C PRO A 149 5.10 -3.41 -10.19
N ILE A 150 5.81 -4.53 -10.01
CA ILE A 150 7.04 -4.84 -10.76
C ILE A 150 7.02 -6.29 -11.23
N LEU A 151 7.90 -6.60 -12.17
CA LEU A 151 8.16 -7.95 -12.62
C LEU A 151 9.30 -8.56 -11.78
N TYR A 152 9.00 -9.65 -11.06
CA TYR A 152 9.99 -10.56 -10.48
C TYR A 152 10.26 -11.68 -11.46
N TYR A 153 11.54 -12.06 -11.65
CA TYR A 153 11.85 -13.18 -12.53
C TYR A 153 13.02 -14.03 -12.05
N ASN A 154 12.97 -15.31 -12.39
CA ASN A 154 14.03 -16.28 -12.13
C ASN A 154 15.04 -16.21 -13.29
N LYS A 155 16.19 -15.55 -13.05
CA LYS A 155 17.22 -15.32 -14.05
C LYS A 155 17.82 -16.64 -14.58
N ASP A 156 17.92 -17.65 -13.74
CA ASP A 156 18.46 -18.95 -14.14
C ASP A 156 17.51 -19.71 -15.07
N MET A 157 16.19 -19.58 -14.85
CA MET A 157 15.19 -20.11 -15.80
C MET A 157 15.24 -19.36 -17.14
N PHE A 158 15.41 -18.04 -17.11
CA PHE A 158 15.61 -17.21 -18.32
C PHE A 158 16.82 -17.70 -19.12
N ALA A 159 17.96 -17.87 -18.45
CA ALA A 159 19.19 -18.34 -19.10
C ALA A 159 18.99 -19.73 -19.75
N ARG A 160 18.35 -20.67 -19.06
CA ARG A 160 18.04 -22.01 -19.60
C ARG A 160 17.10 -21.96 -20.81
N ALA A 161 16.18 -21.00 -20.82
CA ALA A 161 15.21 -20.80 -21.91
C ALA A 161 15.76 -19.92 -23.08
N GLY A 162 17.03 -19.48 -22.99
CA GLY A 162 17.65 -18.61 -23.99
C GLY A 162 17.06 -17.18 -24.02
N ILE A 163 16.52 -16.71 -22.88
CA ILE A 163 15.99 -15.35 -22.73
C ILE A 163 17.08 -14.46 -22.17
N SER A 164 17.47 -13.44 -22.91
CA SER A 164 18.63 -12.60 -22.60
C SER A 164 18.31 -11.37 -21.76
N HIS A 165 17.07 -10.95 -21.72
CA HIS A 165 16.59 -9.76 -20.96
C HIS A 165 15.15 -9.94 -20.50
N PRO A 166 14.69 -9.22 -19.47
CA PRO A 166 13.28 -9.26 -19.07
C PRO A 166 12.39 -8.63 -20.14
N PRO A 167 11.11 -9.06 -20.26
CA PRO A 167 10.19 -8.55 -21.25
C PRO A 167 9.90 -7.05 -21.03
N ARG A 168 9.93 -6.27 -22.11
CA ARG A 168 9.69 -4.83 -22.10
C ARG A 168 8.23 -4.48 -22.34
N ASP A 169 7.50 -5.38 -23.01
CA ASP A 169 6.09 -5.20 -23.35
C ASP A 169 5.30 -6.52 -23.18
N TRP A 170 3.98 -6.44 -23.38
CA TRP A 170 3.10 -7.60 -23.24
C TRP A 170 3.36 -8.70 -24.26
N ALA A 171 3.82 -8.35 -25.46
CA ALA A 171 4.11 -9.35 -26.50
C ALA A 171 5.36 -10.16 -26.13
N GLU A 172 6.43 -9.49 -25.69
CA GLU A 172 7.63 -10.15 -25.16
C GLU A 172 7.29 -10.99 -23.92
N LEU A 173 6.47 -10.45 -23.01
CA LEU A 173 6.04 -11.17 -21.79
C LEU A 173 5.35 -12.49 -22.14
N VAL A 174 4.42 -12.50 -23.08
CA VAL A 174 3.73 -13.73 -23.52
C VAL A 174 4.71 -14.68 -24.20
N ALA A 175 5.58 -14.17 -25.08
CA ALA A 175 6.57 -14.99 -25.78
C ALA A 175 7.54 -15.68 -24.81
N ASP A 176 8.02 -14.94 -23.81
CA ASP A 176 8.92 -15.46 -22.80
C ASP A 176 8.20 -16.39 -21.82
N ALA A 177 6.96 -16.07 -21.43
CA ALA A 177 6.15 -16.97 -20.60
C ALA A 177 5.91 -18.33 -21.29
N LYS A 178 5.73 -18.36 -22.62
CA LYS A 178 5.61 -19.62 -23.39
C LYS A 178 6.89 -20.45 -23.34
N LYS A 179 8.07 -19.83 -23.47
CA LYS A 179 9.36 -20.53 -23.35
C LYS A 179 9.60 -21.07 -21.94
N LEU A 180 9.07 -20.39 -20.92
CA LEU A 180 9.24 -20.74 -19.49
C LEU A 180 8.21 -21.74 -18.99
N THR A 181 7.13 -22.00 -19.74
CA THR A 181 6.07 -22.92 -19.33
C THR A 181 6.38 -24.34 -19.74
N ASP A 182 6.33 -25.27 -18.78
CA ASP A 182 6.36 -26.72 -18.99
C ASP A 182 5.31 -27.39 -18.11
N LYS A 183 4.15 -27.66 -18.69
CA LYS A 183 3.03 -28.30 -17.99
C LYS A 183 3.33 -29.71 -17.49
N ASN A 184 4.24 -30.43 -18.14
CA ASN A 184 4.60 -31.81 -17.74
C ASN A 184 5.33 -31.79 -16.38
N THR A 185 6.06 -30.73 -16.08
CA THR A 185 6.76 -30.58 -14.81
C THR A 185 6.02 -29.68 -13.81
N GLY A 186 4.85 -29.16 -14.21
CA GLY A 186 4.09 -28.17 -13.41
C GLY A 186 4.75 -26.80 -13.32
N GLN A 187 5.59 -26.45 -14.31
CA GLN A 187 6.27 -25.16 -14.40
C GLN A 187 5.44 -24.16 -15.21
N TRP A 188 5.27 -22.96 -14.68
CA TRP A 188 4.50 -21.87 -15.28
C TRP A 188 5.38 -20.69 -15.67
N GLY A 189 5.04 -20.06 -16.78
CA GLY A 189 5.79 -18.89 -17.26
C GLY A 189 5.54 -17.65 -16.45
N ILE A 190 4.29 -17.41 -16.05
CA ILE A 190 3.88 -16.22 -15.31
C ILE A 190 2.74 -16.52 -14.37
N MET A 191 2.69 -15.80 -13.24
CA MET A 191 1.52 -15.68 -12.36
C MET A 191 1.29 -14.23 -11.94
N ILE A 192 0.02 -13.85 -11.83
CA ILE A 192 -0.45 -12.53 -11.41
C ILE A 192 -1.52 -12.76 -10.34
N PRO A 193 -1.47 -12.07 -9.17
CA PRO A 193 -2.48 -12.21 -8.14
C PRO A 193 -3.83 -11.65 -8.61
N SER A 194 -4.90 -12.43 -8.42
CA SER A 194 -6.26 -12.13 -8.89
C SER A 194 -7.30 -12.21 -7.77
N THR A 195 -6.87 -11.99 -6.53
CA THR A 195 -7.73 -11.95 -5.35
C THR A 195 -8.55 -10.65 -5.29
N ASN A 196 -9.65 -10.68 -4.54
CA ASN A 196 -10.55 -9.53 -4.34
C ASN A 196 -10.27 -8.77 -3.02
N ASP A 197 -9.02 -8.73 -2.61
CA ASP A 197 -8.52 -8.10 -1.38
C ASP A 197 -7.57 -6.90 -1.64
N ASP A 198 -7.84 -6.12 -2.68
CA ASP A 198 -7.07 -4.98 -3.18
C ASP A 198 -6.02 -5.34 -4.26
N TYR A 199 -5.52 -6.56 -4.32
CA TYR A 199 -4.40 -6.90 -5.19
C TYR A 199 -4.81 -7.05 -6.67
N GLY A 200 -5.92 -7.75 -6.94
CA GLY A 200 -6.40 -8.01 -8.31
C GLY A 200 -6.80 -6.72 -9.02
N GLY A 201 -7.56 -5.86 -8.35
CA GLY A 201 -8.00 -4.57 -8.87
C GLY A 201 -6.84 -3.59 -9.09
N TRP A 202 -5.88 -3.56 -8.17
CA TRP A 202 -4.68 -2.73 -8.29
C TRP A 202 -3.83 -3.12 -9.51
N MET A 203 -3.60 -4.42 -9.70
CA MET A 203 -2.86 -4.93 -10.85
C MET A 203 -3.61 -4.68 -12.16
N LEU A 204 -4.93 -4.90 -12.18
CA LEU A 204 -5.77 -4.64 -13.36
C LEU A 204 -5.77 -3.16 -13.73
N SER A 205 -5.80 -2.26 -12.75
CA SER A 205 -5.69 -0.83 -12.99
C SER A 205 -4.36 -0.47 -13.66
N ALA A 206 -3.24 -1.05 -13.22
CA ALA A 206 -1.93 -0.86 -13.86
C ALA A 206 -1.94 -1.34 -15.32
N LEU A 207 -2.49 -2.52 -15.59
CA LEU A 207 -2.61 -3.04 -16.95
C LEU A 207 -3.55 -2.18 -17.82
N THR A 208 -4.65 -1.66 -17.26
CA THR A 208 -5.56 -0.75 -17.98
C THR A 208 -4.84 0.54 -18.39
N HIS A 209 -4.06 1.15 -17.47
CA HIS A 209 -3.29 2.34 -17.78
C HIS A 209 -2.18 2.05 -18.81
N ALA A 210 -1.49 0.92 -18.69
CA ALA A 210 -0.52 0.48 -19.69
C ALA A 210 -1.15 0.27 -21.08
N ASN A 211 -2.42 -0.16 -21.14
CA ASN A 211 -3.21 -0.31 -22.37
C ASN A 211 -3.85 1.02 -22.85
N GLY A 212 -3.30 2.16 -22.44
CA GLY A 212 -3.63 3.49 -22.97
C GLY A 212 -4.86 4.17 -22.37
N GLY A 213 -5.59 3.54 -21.43
CA GLY A 213 -6.79 4.11 -20.80
C GLY A 213 -6.58 4.66 -19.40
N ASN A 214 -7.68 5.11 -18.82
CA ASN A 214 -7.80 5.43 -17.40
C ASN A 214 -8.76 4.42 -16.76
N PHE A 215 -8.58 4.16 -15.47
CA PHE A 215 -9.42 3.24 -14.71
C PHE A 215 -10.58 3.96 -14.00
N ASN A 216 -10.40 5.24 -13.73
CA ASN A 216 -11.36 6.11 -13.06
C ASN A 216 -11.16 7.57 -13.48
N ASN A 217 -12.10 8.44 -13.07
CA ASN A 217 -11.91 9.88 -13.10
C ASN A 217 -11.11 10.32 -11.86
N ALA A 218 -9.87 10.74 -12.04
CA ALA A 218 -8.99 11.14 -10.95
C ALA A 218 -9.45 12.43 -10.22
N ALA A 219 -10.33 13.22 -10.83
CA ALA A 219 -10.87 14.46 -10.27
C ALA A 219 -12.26 14.28 -9.64
N TYR A 220 -12.92 13.13 -9.85
CA TYR A 220 -14.28 12.90 -9.39
C TYR A 220 -14.49 11.49 -8.84
N PRO A 221 -14.70 11.30 -7.52
CA PRO A 221 -14.81 9.99 -6.88
C PRO A 221 -16.09 9.19 -7.22
N GLY A 222 -16.95 9.70 -8.08
CA GLY A 222 -18.19 9.09 -8.51
C GLY A 222 -18.14 8.42 -9.88
N GLU A 223 -16.95 8.17 -10.46
CA GLU A 223 -16.83 7.68 -11.82
C GLU A 223 -15.64 6.71 -12.01
N VAL A 224 -15.94 5.52 -12.56
CA VAL A 224 -14.97 4.50 -12.99
C VAL A 224 -15.20 4.09 -14.44
N TYR A 225 -14.18 3.52 -15.08
CA TYR A 225 -14.19 3.16 -16.50
C TYR A 225 -13.99 1.66 -16.71
N TYR A 226 -14.72 0.83 -15.97
CA TYR A 226 -14.60 -0.63 -16.01
C TYR A 226 -14.99 -1.24 -17.35
N ASN A 227 -15.95 -0.60 -18.06
CA ASN A 227 -16.37 -1.03 -19.38
C ASN A 227 -15.69 -0.26 -20.54
N SER A 228 -14.53 0.37 -20.28
CA SER A 228 -13.75 1.02 -21.35
C SER A 228 -13.04 -0.01 -22.23
N ALA A 229 -12.69 0.38 -23.47
CA ALA A 229 -11.91 -0.47 -24.35
C ALA A 229 -10.57 -0.90 -23.74
N SER A 230 -9.91 0.00 -23.00
CA SER A 230 -8.62 -0.28 -22.36
C SER A 230 -8.75 -1.26 -21.20
N THR A 231 -9.81 -1.17 -20.38
CA THR A 231 -10.07 -2.11 -19.29
C THR A 231 -10.46 -3.48 -19.84
N ARG A 232 -11.34 -3.53 -20.84
CA ARG A 232 -11.67 -4.80 -21.53
C ARG A 232 -10.43 -5.44 -22.15
N GLY A 233 -9.55 -4.64 -22.78
CA GLY A 233 -8.28 -5.14 -23.32
C GLY A 233 -7.36 -5.73 -22.26
N ALA A 234 -7.27 -5.11 -21.07
CA ALA A 234 -6.50 -5.63 -19.94
C ALA A 234 -7.10 -6.93 -19.36
N LEU A 235 -8.42 -7.00 -19.21
CA LEU A 235 -9.12 -8.23 -18.79
C LEU A 235 -8.92 -9.36 -19.82
N GLN A 236 -9.02 -9.04 -21.13
CA GLN A 236 -8.78 -10.01 -22.20
C GLN A 236 -7.33 -10.50 -22.23
N PHE A 237 -6.37 -9.60 -22.00
CA PHE A 237 -4.97 -10.00 -21.86
C PHE A 237 -4.79 -10.99 -20.73
N TRP A 238 -5.37 -10.74 -19.56
CA TRP A 238 -5.28 -11.60 -18.39
C TRP A 238 -5.93 -12.97 -18.64
N GLN A 239 -7.18 -12.98 -19.16
CA GLN A 239 -7.87 -14.23 -19.52
C GLN A 239 -7.09 -15.02 -20.58
N ASN A 240 -6.47 -14.34 -21.54
CA ASN A 240 -5.65 -14.98 -22.57
C ASN A 240 -4.41 -15.69 -22.00
N LEU A 241 -3.74 -15.14 -20.99
CA LEU A 241 -2.61 -15.80 -20.31
C LEU A 241 -3.03 -17.17 -19.76
N VAL A 242 -4.28 -17.30 -19.30
CA VAL A 242 -4.82 -18.53 -18.72
C VAL A 242 -5.27 -19.52 -19.80
N TYR A 243 -6.11 -19.08 -20.75
CA TYR A 243 -6.87 -20.00 -21.60
C TYR A 243 -6.45 -20.05 -23.06
N ARG A 244 -5.87 -18.99 -23.62
CA ARG A 244 -5.39 -18.96 -24.99
C ARG A 244 -3.90 -19.31 -25.09
N ASP A 245 -3.11 -18.63 -24.28
CA ASP A 245 -1.65 -18.77 -24.28
C ASP A 245 -1.19 -19.86 -23.32
N GLU A 246 -2.03 -20.22 -22.35
CA GLU A 246 -1.86 -21.30 -21.38
C GLU A 246 -0.51 -21.24 -20.63
N VAL A 247 -0.10 -20.04 -20.28
CA VAL A 247 1.18 -19.73 -19.59
C VAL A 247 1.00 -19.45 -18.09
N MET A 248 -0.25 -19.38 -17.65
CA MET A 248 -0.66 -19.13 -16.27
C MET A 248 -1.76 -20.13 -15.87
N PRO A 249 -1.74 -20.71 -14.65
CA PRO A 249 -2.79 -21.64 -14.23
C PRO A 249 -4.14 -20.95 -14.11
N ALA A 250 -5.23 -21.68 -14.36
CA ALA A 250 -6.59 -21.24 -14.10
C ALA A 250 -6.86 -21.17 -12.60
N GLY A 251 -7.73 -20.27 -12.19
CA GLY A 251 -8.12 -20.09 -10.80
C GLY A 251 -7.68 -18.74 -10.22
N VAL A 252 -8.26 -18.39 -9.07
CA VAL A 252 -7.84 -17.21 -8.31
C VAL A 252 -6.52 -17.49 -7.61
N LEU A 253 -5.53 -16.66 -7.86
CA LEU A 253 -4.19 -16.78 -7.30
C LEU A 253 -3.95 -15.69 -6.24
N ASN A 254 -3.46 -16.08 -5.08
CA ASN A 254 -2.98 -15.15 -4.07
C ASN A 254 -1.45 -15.07 -4.04
N SER A 255 -0.91 -14.06 -3.36
CA SER A 255 0.55 -13.82 -3.28
C SER A 255 1.31 -14.99 -2.66
N LYS A 256 0.73 -15.72 -1.69
CA LYS A 256 1.36 -16.91 -1.07
C LYS A 256 1.53 -18.05 -2.03
N GLN A 257 0.50 -18.35 -2.83
CA GLN A 257 0.56 -19.39 -3.85
C GLN A 257 1.62 -19.05 -4.91
N ILE A 258 1.66 -17.77 -5.35
CA ILE A 258 2.65 -17.28 -6.31
C ILE A 258 4.05 -17.36 -5.71
N GLY A 259 4.25 -16.93 -4.47
CA GLY A 259 5.52 -17.03 -3.76
C GLY A 259 5.99 -18.49 -3.65
N ALA A 260 5.11 -19.42 -3.24
CA ALA A 260 5.45 -20.83 -3.14
C ALA A 260 5.89 -21.43 -4.48
N ALA A 261 5.17 -21.13 -5.58
CA ALA A 261 5.55 -21.56 -6.92
C ALA A 261 6.89 -20.97 -7.37
N PHE A 262 7.15 -19.69 -7.05
CA PHE A 262 8.39 -19.01 -7.39
C PHE A 262 9.59 -19.57 -6.62
N PHE A 263 9.47 -19.75 -5.30
CA PHE A 263 10.56 -20.27 -4.44
C PHE A 263 10.89 -21.72 -4.72
N SER A 264 9.91 -22.52 -5.16
CA SER A 264 10.17 -23.90 -5.58
C SER A 264 10.79 -24.04 -6.99
N GLY A 265 11.09 -22.92 -7.67
CA GLY A 265 11.63 -22.91 -9.03
C GLY A 265 10.62 -23.37 -10.09
N LYS A 266 9.31 -23.32 -9.79
CA LYS A 266 8.23 -23.72 -10.71
C LYS A 266 7.54 -22.53 -11.39
N LEU A 267 8.06 -21.31 -11.20
CA LEU A 267 7.52 -20.10 -11.79
C LEU A 267 8.65 -19.23 -12.34
N GLY A 268 8.53 -18.87 -13.62
CA GLY A 268 9.53 -18.04 -14.31
C GLY A 268 9.40 -16.57 -13.99
N MET A 269 8.17 -16.06 -13.96
CA MET A 269 7.84 -14.65 -13.78
C MET A 269 6.66 -14.46 -12.82
N ALA A 270 6.69 -13.39 -12.03
CA ALA A 270 5.56 -12.96 -11.19
C ALA A 270 5.39 -11.44 -11.26
N LEU A 271 4.17 -10.96 -11.47
CA LEU A 271 3.86 -9.54 -11.26
C LEU A 271 3.40 -9.36 -9.82
N LEU A 272 4.19 -8.68 -9.00
CA LEU A 272 3.91 -8.46 -7.59
C LEU A 272 4.28 -7.02 -7.18
N SER A 273 3.91 -6.66 -5.95
CA SER A 273 4.28 -5.37 -5.34
C SER A 273 5.78 -5.28 -5.05
N THR A 274 6.36 -4.10 -5.21
CA THR A 274 7.71 -3.79 -4.68
C THR A 274 7.79 -4.03 -3.17
N GLY A 275 6.68 -3.87 -2.43
CA GLY A 275 6.60 -4.17 -0.99
C GLY A 275 6.90 -5.63 -0.62
N ALA A 276 6.87 -6.54 -1.59
CA ALA A 276 7.24 -7.95 -1.39
C ALA A 276 8.75 -8.20 -1.58
N LEU A 277 9.57 -7.22 -2.01
CA LEU A 277 10.98 -7.46 -2.39
C LEU A 277 11.79 -8.07 -1.26
N GLY A 278 11.62 -7.60 -0.02
CA GLY A 278 12.30 -8.16 1.14
C GLY A 278 11.98 -9.65 1.33
N TYR A 279 10.70 -10.01 1.25
CA TYR A 279 10.22 -11.39 1.36
C TYR A 279 10.70 -12.26 0.19
N MET A 280 10.61 -11.76 -1.04
CA MET A 280 11.07 -12.47 -2.23
C MET A 280 12.57 -12.73 -2.16
N ARG A 281 13.37 -11.75 -1.76
CA ARG A 281 14.83 -11.88 -1.58
C ARG A 281 15.20 -12.89 -0.49
N GLU A 282 14.49 -12.88 0.63
CA GLU A 282 14.76 -13.80 1.75
C GLU A 282 14.52 -15.27 1.37
N ASN A 283 13.54 -15.53 0.49
CA ASN A 283 13.09 -16.88 0.17
C ASN A 283 13.57 -17.41 -1.20
N SER A 284 14.14 -16.58 -2.08
CA SER A 284 14.69 -17.01 -3.38
C SER A 284 16.18 -17.27 -3.27
N ARG A 285 16.58 -18.31 -2.51
CA ARG A 285 18.00 -18.60 -2.23
C ARG A 285 18.63 -19.57 -3.21
N ASP A 286 17.83 -20.39 -3.88
CA ASP A 286 18.31 -21.49 -4.73
C ASP A 286 18.49 -21.08 -6.19
N PHE A 287 18.22 -19.82 -6.53
CA PHE A 287 18.39 -19.25 -7.86
C PHE A 287 18.59 -17.72 -7.79
N THR A 288 19.02 -17.15 -8.89
CA THR A 288 19.19 -15.70 -9.00
C THR A 288 17.86 -14.99 -9.22
N LEU A 289 17.38 -14.31 -8.18
CA LEU A 289 16.22 -13.43 -8.24
C LEU A 289 16.62 -12.09 -8.88
N GLU A 290 15.88 -11.68 -9.89
CA GLU A 290 15.97 -10.32 -10.47
C GLU A 290 14.58 -9.68 -10.55
N VAL A 291 14.57 -8.37 -10.76
CA VAL A 291 13.36 -7.59 -10.96
C VAL A 291 13.49 -6.66 -12.16
N ALA A 292 12.37 -6.29 -12.76
CA ALA A 292 12.30 -5.33 -13.84
C ALA A 292 11.04 -4.46 -13.71
N MET A 293 11.02 -3.37 -14.45
CA MET A 293 9.81 -2.54 -14.57
C MET A 293 8.64 -3.36 -15.10
N LEU A 294 7.42 -2.94 -14.78
CA LEU A 294 6.21 -3.53 -15.34
C LEU A 294 6.24 -3.39 -16.88
N PRO A 295 6.03 -4.49 -17.65
CA PRO A 295 6.00 -4.41 -19.10
C PRO A 295 4.93 -3.48 -19.64
N ALA A 296 5.30 -2.66 -20.61
CA ALA A 296 4.40 -1.70 -21.27
C ALA A 296 3.42 -2.38 -22.25
N LYS A 297 2.40 -1.63 -22.69
CA LYS A 297 1.59 -1.97 -23.86
C LYS A 297 1.56 -0.76 -24.81
N GLU A 298 0.57 0.11 -24.69
CA GLU A 298 0.51 1.37 -25.45
C GLU A 298 1.40 2.45 -24.83
N ARG A 299 1.64 2.34 -23.52
CA ARG A 299 2.54 3.21 -22.76
C ARG A 299 3.13 2.50 -21.54
N GLN A 300 4.22 3.03 -21.02
CA GLN A 300 4.70 2.67 -19.69
C GLN A 300 3.74 3.26 -18.65
N ALA A 301 3.24 2.45 -17.74
CA ALA A 301 2.36 2.91 -16.66
C ALA A 301 2.43 1.97 -15.46
N VAL A 302 2.40 2.54 -14.27
CA VAL A 302 2.26 1.81 -13.01
C VAL A 302 1.30 2.56 -12.09
N ILE A 303 0.74 1.84 -11.12
CA ILE A 303 -0.16 2.42 -10.12
C ILE A 303 0.59 2.51 -8.79
N ILE A 304 0.53 3.67 -8.13
CA ILE A 304 1.03 3.82 -6.76
C ILE A 304 0.11 3.06 -5.82
N GLY A 305 0.64 2.03 -5.20
CA GLY A 305 0.00 1.32 -4.09
C GLY A 305 0.59 1.72 -2.74
N GLY A 306 0.23 0.95 -1.71
CA GLY A 306 0.71 1.15 -0.36
C GLY A 306 -0.24 1.97 0.49
N ALA A 307 0.29 2.60 1.55
CA ALA A 307 -0.55 3.15 2.60
C ALA A 307 -0.08 4.51 3.12
N SER A 308 -1.04 5.21 3.67
CA SER A 308 -0.87 6.47 4.38
C SER A 308 -1.33 6.35 5.83
N LEU A 309 -0.85 7.25 6.67
CA LEU A 309 -1.28 7.42 8.06
C LEU A 309 -2.49 8.34 8.08
N VAL A 310 -3.58 7.89 8.70
CA VAL A 310 -4.82 8.65 8.92
C VAL A 310 -5.18 8.65 10.40
N SER A 311 -5.93 9.67 10.84
CA SER A 311 -6.43 9.79 12.21
C SER A 311 -7.96 9.84 12.22
N PHE A 312 -8.61 9.03 13.04
CA PHE A 312 -10.07 9.01 13.13
C PHE A 312 -10.59 10.16 13.99
N LYS A 313 -11.81 10.62 13.71
CA LYS A 313 -12.51 11.61 14.54
C LYS A 313 -12.90 11.04 15.89
N GLY A 314 -13.06 11.90 16.88
CA GLY A 314 -13.52 11.54 18.24
C GLY A 314 -12.39 11.29 19.25
N ILE A 315 -11.12 11.41 18.85
CA ILE A 315 -9.98 11.37 19.77
C ILE A 315 -9.80 12.70 20.54
N SER A 316 -9.21 12.63 21.73
CA SER A 316 -8.91 13.80 22.56
C SER A 316 -7.75 14.64 22.03
N GLU A 317 -7.59 15.85 22.53
CA GLU A 317 -6.46 16.74 22.18
C GLU A 317 -5.10 16.10 22.55
N ALA A 318 -4.99 15.45 23.71
CA ALA A 318 -3.78 14.73 24.09
C ALA A 318 -3.48 13.57 23.12
N GLN A 319 -4.50 12.84 22.69
CA GLN A 319 -4.33 11.79 21.68
C GLN A 319 -3.94 12.34 20.31
N LYS A 320 -4.43 13.53 19.91
CA LYS A 320 -4.00 14.18 18.67
C LYS A 320 -2.51 14.56 18.73
N GLU A 321 -2.05 15.13 19.85
CA GLU A 321 -0.64 15.44 20.04
C GLU A 321 0.23 14.19 20.02
N ALA A 322 -0.17 13.15 20.74
CA ALA A 322 0.53 11.87 20.75
C ALA A 322 0.58 11.21 19.36
N ALA A 323 -0.53 11.27 18.61
CA ALA A 323 -0.59 10.78 17.23
C ALA A 323 0.33 11.59 16.30
N TYR A 324 0.37 12.91 16.43
CA TYR A 324 1.31 13.77 15.69
C TYR A 324 2.77 13.37 15.94
N ARG A 325 3.15 13.19 17.22
CA ARG A 325 4.52 12.80 17.60
C ARG A 325 4.92 11.44 17.02
N PHE A 326 4.04 10.45 17.15
CA PHE A 326 4.33 9.11 16.60
C PHE A 326 4.30 9.08 15.07
N MET A 327 3.36 9.77 14.43
CA MET A 327 3.31 9.92 12.98
C MET A 327 4.61 10.52 12.43
N THR A 328 5.10 11.61 13.00
CA THR A 328 6.32 12.27 12.56
C THR A 328 7.57 11.41 12.79
N TYR A 329 7.59 10.58 13.83
CA TYR A 329 8.62 9.57 14.03
C TYR A 329 8.60 8.52 12.92
N LEU A 330 7.42 7.96 12.60
CA LEU A 330 7.28 6.94 11.56
C LEU A 330 7.75 7.42 10.19
N VAL A 331 7.49 8.70 9.87
CA VAL A 331 7.89 9.30 8.59
C VAL A 331 9.20 10.08 8.66
N SER A 332 9.98 9.96 9.74
CA SER A 332 11.34 10.49 9.77
C SER A 332 12.20 9.80 8.70
N PRO A 333 13.20 10.47 8.13
CA PRO A 333 14.04 9.88 7.09
C PRO A 333 14.66 8.54 7.48
N GLU A 334 15.10 8.40 8.72
CA GLU A 334 15.76 7.23 9.27
C GLU A 334 14.80 6.05 9.40
N VAL A 335 13.66 6.26 10.06
CA VAL A 335 12.65 5.20 10.32
C VAL A 335 11.97 4.79 9.03
N ASN A 336 11.57 5.75 8.19
CA ASN A 336 10.94 5.50 6.90
C ASN A 336 11.89 4.78 5.93
N GLY A 337 13.18 5.18 5.93
CA GLY A 337 14.23 4.52 5.17
C GLY A 337 14.52 3.09 5.68
N ALA A 338 14.54 2.88 7.00
CA ALA A 338 14.73 1.55 7.58
C ALA A 338 13.58 0.60 7.21
N TRP A 339 12.33 1.08 7.31
CA TRP A 339 11.14 0.35 6.88
C TRP A 339 11.23 -0.05 5.40
N SER A 340 11.63 0.88 4.53
CA SER A 340 11.83 0.64 3.10
C SER A 340 12.85 -0.47 2.84
N ARG A 341 14.03 -0.40 3.46
CA ARG A 341 15.10 -1.41 3.28
C ARG A 341 14.68 -2.79 3.76
N PHE A 342 13.88 -2.85 4.82
CA PHE A 342 13.41 -4.12 5.38
C PHE A 342 12.36 -4.77 4.49
N THR A 343 11.38 -4.00 4.03
CA THR A 343 10.19 -4.53 3.34
C THR A 343 10.36 -4.60 1.83
N GLY A 344 10.91 -3.55 1.22
CA GLY A 344 10.92 -3.32 -0.23
C GLY A 344 9.88 -2.29 -0.70
N TYR A 345 8.95 -1.86 0.16
CA TYR A 345 8.18 -0.64 -0.11
C TYR A 345 9.15 0.52 -0.33
N PHE A 346 8.93 1.36 -1.30
CA PHE A 346 9.76 2.56 -1.38
C PHE A 346 9.33 3.58 -0.30
N ALA A 347 10.32 4.27 0.25
CA ALA A 347 10.06 5.34 1.19
C ALA A 347 9.43 6.53 0.44
N PRO A 348 8.21 6.99 0.79
CA PRO A 348 7.62 8.18 0.17
C PRO A 348 8.33 9.48 0.60
N ARG A 349 9.05 9.44 1.72
CA ARG A 349 9.85 10.54 2.26
C ARG A 349 11.12 10.74 1.44
N MET A 350 11.24 11.84 0.70
CA MET A 350 12.40 12.09 -0.18
C MET A 350 13.73 12.08 0.58
N ALA A 351 13.80 12.72 1.75
CA ALA A 351 15.02 12.78 2.55
C ALA A 351 15.51 11.41 3.07
N ALA A 352 14.70 10.35 3.03
CA ALA A 352 15.14 8.99 3.36
C ALA A 352 16.28 8.51 2.44
N TYR A 353 16.31 9.00 1.21
CA TYR A 353 17.33 8.65 0.20
C TYR A 353 18.64 9.40 0.37
N ASP A 354 18.68 10.40 1.23
CA ASP A 354 19.91 11.13 1.59
C ASP A 354 20.67 10.45 2.73
N THR A 355 20.03 9.53 3.44
CA THR A 355 20.68 8.80 4.56
C THR A 355 21.80 7.89 4.05
N PRO A 356 22.93 7.76 4.79
CA PRO A 356 24.03 6.87 4.40
C PRO A 356 23.59 5.42 4.21
N GLU A 357 22.69 4.94 5.06
CA GLU A 357 22.18 3.56 5.05
C GLU A 357 21.35 3.26 3.80
N MET A 358 20.53 4.22 3.34
CA MET A 358 19.74 4.04 2.12
C MET A 358 20.64 4.11 0.88
N LYS A 359 21.60 5.02 0.83
CA LYS A 359 22.61 5.08 -0.25
C LYS A 359 23.40 3.79 -0.37
N ALA A 360 23.87 3.25 0.76
CA ALA A 360 24.56 1.97 0.79
C ALA A 360 23.67 0.80 0.32
N TYR A 361 22.41 0.78 0.76
CA TYR A 361 21.45 -0.24 0.37
C TYR A 361 21.18 -0.25 -1.14
N LEU A 362 20.93 0.91 -1.74
CA LEU A 362 20.67 1.01 -3.19
C LEU A 362 21.92 0.66 -4.03
N ALA A 363 23.13 0.93 -3.52
CA ALA A 363 24.37 0.53 -4.16
C ALA A 363 24.60 -0.99 -4.11
N GLN A 364 24.19 -1.64 -3.01
CA GLN A 364 24.33 -3.08 -2.81
C GLN A 364 23.23 -3.89 -3.52
N ASP A 365 22.02 -3.36 -3.58
CA ASP A 365 20.86 -4.03 -4.18
C ASP A 365 20.15 -3.11 -5.19
N PRO A 366 20.60 -3.07 -6.45
CA PRO A 366 20.01 -2.22 -7.49
C PRO A 366 18.51 -2.54 -7.76
N ARG A 367 18.03 -3.73 -7.38
CA ARG A 367 16.62 -4.13 -7.54
C ARG A 367 15.69 -3.19 -6.78
N ALA A 368 16.13 -2.66 -5.64
CA ALA A 368 15.36 -1.72 -4.83
C ALA A 368 15.13 -0.36 -5.54
N ALA A 369 15.95 0.00 -6.52
CA ALA A 369 15.80 1.23 -7.29
C ALA A 369 14.70 1.17 -8.35
N VAL A 370 14.22 -0.02 -8.73
CA VAL A 370 13.23 -0.18 -9.82
C VAL A 370 11.92 0.54 -9.50
N ALA A 371 11.47 0.52 -8.24
CA ALA A 371 10.29 1.28 -7.81
C ALA A 371 10.43 2.77 -8.10
N LEU A 372 11.59 3.37 -7.79
CA LEU A 372 11.86 4.79 -8.02
C LEU A 372 11.93 5.13 -9.50
N GLN A 373 12.53 4.25 -10.31
CA GLN A 373 12.63 4.43 -11.75
C GLN A 373 11.26 4.48 -12.43
N GLN A 374 10.25 3.81 -11.85
CA GLN A 374 8.89 3.79 -12.35
C GLN A 374 8.04 5.00 -11.93
N LEU A 375 8.47 5.80 -10.96
CA LEU A 375 7.67 6.93 -10.44
C LEU A 375 7.30 7.95 -11.52
N GLN A 376 8.13 8.13 -12.52
CA GLN A 376 7.85 9.02 -13.66
C GLN A 376 6.68 8.55 -14.55
N TYR A 377 6.26 7.29 -14.42
CA TYR A 377 5.15 6.67 -15.14
C TYR A 377 3.98 6.33 -14.21
N ALA A 378 4.02 6.84 -12.99
CA ALA A 378 3.08 6.47 -11.95
C ALA A 378 1.77 7.25 -12.02
N TYR A 379 0.67 6.54 -11.78
CA TYR A 379 -0.66 7.08 -11.58
C TYR A 379 -1.10 6.77 -10.15
N PRO A 380 -1.93 7.62 -9.53
CA PRO A 380 -2.47 7.31 -8.21
C PRO A 380 -3.37 6.07 -8.26
N TRP A 381 -3.38 5.29 -7.18
CA TRP A 381 -4.39 4.25 -7.00
C TRP A 381 -5.77 4.90 -6.94
N TYR A 382 -6.71 4.42 -7.75
CA TYR A 382 -8.02 5.06 -7.83
C TYR A 382 -8.74 5.06 -6.48
N ALA A 383 -9.42 6.16 -6.19
CA ALA A 383 -10.13 6.38 -4.97
C ALA A 383 -11.54 6.89 -5.31
N THR A 384 -12.56 6.18 -4.83
CA THR A 384 -13.97 6.48 -5.11
C THR A 384 -14.76 6.56 -3.81
N TYR A 385 -15.96 7.10 -3.89
CA TYR A 385 -16.98 6.83 -2.88
C TYR A 385 -17.26 5.33 -2.85
N GLU A 386 -17.43 4.74 -1.66
CA GLU A 386 -17.56 3.27 -1.47
C GLU A 386 -16.40 2.47 -2.09
N THR A 387 -15.19 2.98 -1.98
CA THR A 387 -13.98 2.47 -2.66
C THR A 387 -13.83 0.94 -2.60
N VAL A 388 -14.05 0.31 -1.43
CA VAL A 388 -13.90 -1.16 -1.28
C VAL A 388 -14.92 -1.91 -2.12
N ALA A 389 -16.21 -1.54 -2.02
CA ALA A 389 -17.27 -2.21 -2.74
C ALA A 389 -17.16 -1.98 -4.27
N VAL A 390 -16.83 -0.74 -4.68
CA VAL A 390 -16.62 -0.40 -6.09
C VAL A 390 -15.45 -1.20 -6.68
N ARG A 391 -14.36 -1.35 -5.93
CA ARG A 391 -13.22 -2.18 -6.34
C ARG A 391 -13.61 -3.66 -6.45
N GLN A 392 -14.33 -4.19 -5.47
CA GLN A 392 -14.76 -5.59 -5.46
C GLN A 392 -15.67 -5.93 -6.63
N ALA A 393 -16.45 -4.98 -7.16
CA ALA A 393 -17.27 -5.19 -8.35
C ALA A 393 -16.43 -5.68 -9.54
N ILE A 394 -15.29 -5.07 -9.82
CA ILE A 394 -14.41 -5.50 -10.92
C ILE A 394 -13.53 -6.71 -10.55
N GLU A 395 -13.10 -6.82 -9.31
CA GLU A 395 -12.30 -7.95 -8.84
C GLU A 395 -13.07 -9.28 -8.88
N ASN A 396 -14.36 -9.26 -8.53
CA ASN A 396 -15.24 -10.43 -8.65
C ASN A 396 -15.39 -10.88 -10.11
N GLN A 397 -15.46 -9.93 -11.05
CA GLN A 397 -15.51 -10.25 -12.47
C GLN A 397 -14.16 -10.78 -12.98
N LEU A 398 -13.03 -10.22 -12.53
CA LEU A 398 -11.71 -10.76 -12.82
C LEU A 398 -11.59 -12.22 -12.31
N ALA A 399 -12.04 -12.49 -11.08
CA ALA A 399 -12.06 -13.86 -10.53
C ALA A 399 -12.89 -14.80 -11.41
N SER A 400 -14.06 -14.36 -11.90
CA SER A 400 -14.89 -15.15 -12.80
C SER A 400 -14.18 -15.44 -14.13
N LEU A 401 -13.45 -14.47 -14.69
CA LEU A 401 -12.73 -14.59 -15.95
C LEU A 401 -11.55 -15.58 -15.88
N VAL A 402 -10.89 -15.71 -14.73
CA VAL A 402 -9.76 -16.64 -14.55
C VAL A 402 -10.19 -18.02 -14.09
N THR A 403 -11.46 -18.22 -13.67
CA THR A 403 -12.00 -19.50 -13.23
C THR A 403 -12.93 -20.14 -14.25
N ASP A 404 -13.56 -19.35 -15.12
CA ASP A 404 -14.51 -19.83 -16.14
C ASP A 404 -14.10 -19.37 -17.54
N LYS A 405 -13.64 -20.32 -18.35
CA LYS A 405 -13.26 -20.09 -19.76
C LYS A 405 -14.40 -19.53 -20.61
N SER A 406 -15.64 -19.85 -20.27
CA SER A 406 -16.83 -19.43 -21.04
C SER A 406 -17.27 -18.00 -20.73
N ARG A 407 -16.80 -17.41 -19.60
CA ARG A 407 -17.13 -16.03 -19.21
C ARG A 407 -16.55 -15.03 -20.23
N LYS A 408 -17.41 -14.22 -20.80
CA LYS A 408 -17.01 -13.22 -21.79
C LYS A 408 -16.54 -11.94 -21.11
N VAL A 409 -15.46 -11.36 -21.61
CA VAL A 409 -14.88 -10.13 -21.07
C VAL A 409 -15.85 -8.95 -21.16
N ASP A 410 -16.59 -8.83 -22.30
CA ASP A 410 -17.55 -7.74 -22.47
C ASP A 410 -18.71 -7.80 -21.45
N ASP A 411 -19.16 -9.00 -21.12
CA ASP A 411 -20.21 -9.19 -20.11
C ASP A 411 -19.65 -8.89 -18.70
N ALA A 412 -18.47 -9.38 -18.38
CA ALA A 412 -17.81 -9.13 -17.10
C ALA A 412 -17.57 -7.62 -16.86
N ALA A 413 -17.04 -6.93 -17.85
CA ALA A 413 -16.78 -5.48 -17.79
C ALA A 413 -18.05 -4.65 -17.64
N ARG A 414 -19.12 -5.02 -18.38
CA ARG A 414 -20.43 -4.37 -18.28
C ARG A 414 -21.05 -4.58 -16.89
N ASP A 415 -21.03 -5.81 -16.39
CA ASP A 415 -21.62 -6.16 -15.10
C ASP A 415 -20.88 -5.43 -13.95
N ALA A 416 -19.53 -5.38 -14.00
CA ALA A 416 -18.74 -4.60 -13.06
C ALA A 416 -19.06 -3.10 -13.10
N GLN A 417 -19.22 -2.52 -14.31
CA GLN A 417 -19.55 -1.11 -14.46
C GLN A 417 -20.93 -0.80 -13.86
N GLN A 418 -21.95 -1.63 -14.17
CA GLN A 418 -23.31 -1.43 -13.64
C GLN A 418 -23.35 -1.53 -12.11
N GLU A 419 -22.64 -2.48 -11.51
CA GLU A 419 -22.54 -2.61 -10.07
C GLU A 419 -21.83 -1.40 -9.44
N ALA A 420 -20.71 -0.98 -9.99
CA ALA A 420 -19.97 0.19 -9.53
C ALA A 420 -20.80 1.48 -9.62
N ASP A 421 -21.49 1.71 -10.74
CA ASP A 421 -22.38 2.87 -10.93
C ASP A 421 -23.50 2.89 -9.88
N GLY A 422 -24.09 1.74 -9.58
CA GLY A 422 -25.10 1.59 -8.53
C GLY A 422 -24.57 1.94 -7.14
N LEU A 423 -23.36 1.49 -6.81
CA LEU A 423 -22.72 1.76 -5.53
C LEU A 423 -22.35 3.24 -5.35
N MET A 424 -21.91 3.90 -6.41
CA MET A 424 -21.53 5.32 -6.36
C MET A 424 -22.75 6.28 -6.51
N LYS A 425 -23.91 5.77 -6.92
CA LYS A 425 -25.11 6.58 -7.19
C LYS A 425 -25.47 7.55 -6.06
N PRO A 426 -25.45 7.20 -4.76
CA PRO A 426 -25.81 8.16 -3.70
C PRO A 426 -24.89 9.40 -3.70
N TYR A 427 -23.61 9.23 -3.97
CA TYR A 427 -22.67 10.33 -4.09
C TYR A 427 -22.88 11.15 -5.37
N VAL A 428 -23.10 10.47 -6.49
CA VAL A 428 -23.37 11.10 -7.78
C VAL A 428 -24.63 11.96 -7.71
N ASP A 429 -25.73 11.44 -7.14
CA ASP A 429 -27.01 12.18 -7.00
C ASP A 429 -26.85 13.44 -6.11
N GLN A 430 -25.97 13.40 -5.10
CA GLN A 430 -25.71 14.55 -4.23
C GLN A 430 -24.85 15.62 -4.89
N THR A 431 -23.90 15.21 -5.76
CA THR A 431 -22.91 16.09 -6.38
C THR A 431 -23.25 16.49 -7.81
N ALA A 432 -24.25 15.85 -8.44
CA ALA A 432 -24.73 16.21 -9.76
C ALA A 432 -25.18 17.68 -9.78
N LEU A 433 -24.68 18.43 -10.77
CA LEU A 433 -25.17 19.78 -11.04
C LEU A 433 -26.66 19.70 -11.37
N LYS A 434 -27.49 20.20 -10.48
CA LYS A 434 -28.92 20.43 -10.77
C LYS A 434 -28.95 21.64 -11.70
N LEU A 435 -29.00 21.38 -13.01
CA LEU A 435 -29.32 22.43 -13.96
C LEU A 435 -30.77 22.90 -13.68
N PRO A 436 -31.04 24.22 -13.70
CA PRO A 436 -32.33 24.77 -13.44
C PRO A 436 -33.36 24.37 -14.49
#